data_02e5af474da86641d4a6e905bb41a606
#
_entry.id   02e5af474da86641d4a6e905bb41a606
#
_cell.length_a   1.000
_cell.length_b   1.000
_cell.length_c   1.000
_cell.angle_alpha   90.00
_cell.angle_beta   90.00
_cell.angle_gamma   90.00
#
_symmetry.space_group_name_H-M   'P 1'
#
loop_
_entity.id
_entity.type
_entity.pdbx_description
1 polymer ?
#
loop_
_entity_poly.entity_id
_entity_poly.type
_entity_poly.pdbx_seq_one_letter_code
_entity_poly.pdbx_strand_id
1 'polypeptide(L)'
;MALDQGQLRDELIATFHLEQIPEDKRDALLEKMGEAALKRIFLATLDKLGDDGVGEYEALLDRQATPEEVDAFFEKKIPGYDVFVRGVVDEFKEEMTKGL
;
A
#
# COMPACT_ATOMS: atom_id res chain seq x y z
N MET A 1 9.92 2.64 7.07
CA MET A 1 8.74 2.18 6.32
C MET A 1 8.37 3.16 5.24
N ALA A 2 8.00 2.64 4.10
CA ALA A 2 7.68 3.48 2.95
C ALA A 2 6.36 4.24 3.10
N LEU A 3 5.38 3.67 3.80
CA LEU A 3 4.07 4.27 3.94
C LEU A 3 3.46 3.91 5.30
N ASP A 4 3.05 4.95 6.03
CA ASP A 4 2.34 4.82 7.29
C ASP A 4 0.84 4.75 7.00
N GLN A 5 0.13 3.82 7.64
CA GLN A 5 -1.32 3.69 7.47
C GLN A 5 -2.07 4.95 7.91
N GLY A 6 -1.60 5.62 8.96
CA GLY A 6 -2.18 6.88 9.38
C GLY A 6 -2.04 7.96 8.32
N GLN A 7 -0.89 8.02 7.67
CA GLN A 7 -0.65 8.96 6.58
C GLN A 7 -1.54 8.65 5.38
N LEU A 8 -1.69 7.38 5.03
CA LEU A 8 -2.56 6.96 3.94
C LEU A 8 -4.02 7.35 4.23
N ARG A 9 -4.48 7.11 5.47
CA ARG A 9 -5.82 7.49 5.89
C ARG A 9 -6.06 8.98 5.71
N ASP A 10 -5.14 9.81 6.18
CA ASP A 10 -5.25 11.27 6.07
C ASP A 10 -5.29 11.72 4.61
N GLU A 11 -4.48 11.12 3.76
CA GLU A 11 -4.46 11.45 2.35
C GLU A 11 -5.76 11.08 1.65
N LEU A 12 -6.35 9.93 1.99
CA LEU A 12 -7.62 9.52 1.41
C LEU A 12 -8.75 10.45 1.86
N ILE A 13 -8.77 10.84 3.13
CA ILE A 13 -9.75 11.80 3.65
C ILE A 13 -9.67 13.11 2.87
N ALA A 14 -8.46 13.64 2.70
CA ALA A 14 -8.27 14.90 2.00
C ALA A 14 -8.62 14.80 0.51
N THR A 15 -8.19 13.71 -0.14
CA THR A 15 -8.37 13.53 -1.59
C THR A 15 -9.85 13.42 -1.96
N PHE A 16 -10.63 12.71 -1.16
CA PHE A 16 -12.03 12.42 -1.47
C PHE A 16 -13.01 13.21 -0.61
N HIS A 17 -12.51 14.19 0.16
CA HIS A 17 -13.36 15.07 1.01
C HIS A 17 -14.23 14.28 1.97
N LEU A 18 -13.65 13.25 2.59
CA LEU A 18 -14.39 12.35 3.46
C LEU A 18 -14.70 12.96 4.82
N GLU A 19 -14.11 14.09 5.17
CA GLU A 19 -14.39 14.79 6.41
C GLU A 19 -15.83 15.25 6.50
N GLN A 20 -16.56 15.33 5.39
CA GLN A 20 -17.97 15.71 5.35
C GLN A 20 -18.92 14.53 5.61
N ILE A 21 -18.39 13.31 5.67
CA ILE A 21 -19.17 12.10 5.86
C ILE A 21 -19.21 11.76 7.36
N PRO A 22 -20.36 11.28 7.90
CA PRO A 22 -20.42 10.87 9.30
C PRO A 22 -19.31 9.89 9.65
N GLU A 23 -18.76 10.01 10.85
CA GLU A 23 -17.55 9.29 11.26
C GLU A 23 -17.66 7.78 11.08
N ASP A 24 -18.78 7.17 11.47
CA ASP A 24 -18.96 5.73 11.35
C ASP A 24 -18.95 5.26 9.89
N LYS A 25 -19.59 6.01 9.00
CA LYS A 25 -19.58 5.70 7.56
C LYS A 25 -18.21 5.97 6.94
N ARG A 26 -17.57 7.05 7.39
CA ARG A 26 -16.23 7.40 6.92
C ARG A 26 -15.23 6.30 7.25
N ASP A 27 -15.28 5.78 8.48
CA ASP A 27 -14.34 4.74 8.92
C ASP A 27 -14.54 3.45 8.12
N ALA A 28 -15.79 3.05 7.86
CA ALA A 28 -16.07 1.86 7.06
C ALA A 28 -15.56 2.04 5.62
N LEU A 29 -15.76 3.21 5.05
CA LEU A 29 -15.28 3.51 3.70
C LEU A 29 -13.76 3.52 3.63
N LEU A 30 -13.11 4.15 4.61
CA LEU A 30 -11.66 4.20 4.69
C LEU A 30 -11.04 2.82 4.84
N GLU A 31 -11.69 1.93 5.61
CA GLU A 31 -11.23 0.57 5.74
C GLU A 31 -11.21 -0.14 4.40
N LYS A 32 -12.29 -0.03 3.63
CA LYS A 32 -12.36 -0.64 2.31
C LYS A 32 -11.36 -0.04 1.34
N MET A 33 -11.22 1.27 1.34
CA MET A 33 -10.27 1.96 0.48
C MET A 33 -8.83 1.59 0.84
N GLY A 34 -8.54 1.52 2.13
CA GLY A 34 -7.23 1.13 2.62
C GLY A 34 -6.86 -0.30 2.21
N GLU A 35 -7.80 -1.22 2.33
CA GLU A 35 -7.60 -2.60 1.90
C GLU A 35 -7.31 -2.68 0.40
N ALA A 36 -8.06 -1.94 -0.41
CA ALA A 36 -7.85 -1.92 -1.85
C ALA A 36 -6.49 -1.33 -2.21
N ALA A 37 -6.10 -0.25 -1.53
CA ALA A 37 -4.80 0.37 -1.77
C ALA A 37 -3.64 -0.57 -1.40
N LEU A 38 -3.74 -1.22 -0.23
CA LEU A 38 -2.70 -2.16 0.22
C LEU A 38 -2.60 -3.36 -0.71
N LYS A 39 -3.74 -3.88 -1.16
CA LYS A 39 -3.75 -4.99 -2.11
C LYS A 39 -3.06 -4.58 -3.42
N ARG A 40 -3.32 -3.38 -3.90
CA ARG A 40 -2.69 -2.88 -5.12
C ARG A 40 -1.18 -2.72 -4.94
N ILE A 41 -0.75 -2.19 -3.79
CA ILE A 41 0.67 -2.07 -3.47
C ILE A 41 1.33 -3.45 -3.45
N PHE A 42 0.68 -4.42 -2.82
CA PHE A 42 1.21 -5.77 -2.71
C PHE A 42 1.37 -6.42 -4.09
N LEU A 43 0.33 -6.34 -4.94
CA LEU A 43 0.39 -6.92 -6.28
C LEU A 43 1.46 -6.25 -7.14
N ALA A 44 1.57 -4.94 -7.07
CA ALA A 44 2.59 -4.20 -7.80
C ALA A 44 3.99 -4.59 -7.31
N THR A 45 4.15 -4.78 -6.01
CA THR A 45 5.42 -5.20 -5.42
C THR A 45 5.83 -6.58 -5.91
N LEU A 46 4.88 -7.54 -5.92
CA LEU A 46 5.16 -8.89 -6.41
C LEU A 46 5.55 -8.87 -7.89
N ASP A 47 4.86 -8.08 -8.68
CA ASP A 47 5.18 -7.93 -10.09
C ASP A 47 6.59 -7.37 -10.30
N LYS A 48 6.95 -6.39 -9.49
CA LYS A 48 8.28 -5.76 -9.56
C LYS A 48 9.39 -6.73 -9.14
N LEU A 49 9.11 -7.59 -8.16
CA LEU A 49 10.09 -8.57 -7.66
C LEU A 49 10.44 -9.62 -8.72
N GLY A 50 9.47 -10.01 -9.54
CA GLY A 50 9.66 -11.12 -10.47
C GLY A 50 9.63 -12.47 -9.78
N ASP A 51 9.75 -13.55 -10.55
CA ASP A 51 9.61 -14.91 -10.03
C ASP A 51 10.64 -15.24 -8.95
N ASP A 52 11.90 -14.87 -9.16
CA ASP A 52 12.97 -15.14 -8.18
C ASP A 52 12.74 -14.37 -6.88
N GLY A 53 12.35 -13.11 -6.99
CA GLY A 53 12.08 -12.28 -5.81
C GLY A 53 10.88 -12.76 -5.03
N VAL A 54 9.84 -13.24 -5.71
CA VAL A 54 8.66 -13.81 -5.06
C VAL A 54 9.03 -15.06 -4.26
N GLY A 55 9.90 -15.93 -4.82
CA GLY A 55 10.38 -17.10 -4.10
C GLY A 55 11.13 -16.73 -2.83
N GLU A 56 11.96 -15.70 -2.88
CA GLU A 56 12.67 -15.20 -1.69
C GLU A 56 11.71 -14.63 -0.66
N TYR A 57 10.66 -13.94 -1.11
CA TYR A 57 9.64 -13.40 -0.22
C TYR A 57 8.89 -14.53 0.49
N GLU A 58 8.52 -15.57 -0.25
CA GLU A 58 7.85 -16.74 0.35
C GLU A 58 8.72 -17.40 1.41
N ALA A 59 10.04 -17.49 1.18
CA ALA A 59 10.96 -18.03 2.16
C ALA A 59 10.99 -17.18 3.44
N LEU A 60 10.89 -15.85 3.31
CA LEU A 60 10.79 -14.97 4.48
C LEU A 60 9.53 -15.24 5.28
N LEU A 61 8.40 -15.45 4.60
CA LEU A 61 7.14 -15.76 5.27
C LEU A 61 7.21 -17.09 5.99
N ASP A 62 7.84 -18.09 5.37
CA ASP A 62 7.97 -19.43 5.96
C ASP A 62 8.77 -19.41 7.26
N ARG A 63 9.79 -18.55 7.36
CA ARG A 63 10.60 -18.43 8.56
C ARG A 63 10.05 -17.38 9.53
N GLN A 64 8.85 -16.88 9.28
CA GLN A 64 8.16 -15.92 10.15
C GLN A 64 8.95 -14.63 10.37
N ALA A 65 9.51 -14.08 9.29
CA ALA A 65 10.24 -12.83 9.33
C ALA A 65 9.37 -11.70 9.91
N THR A 66 9.99 -10.77 10.61
CA THR A 66 9.29 -9.62 11.16
C THR A 66 8.88 -8.64 10.05
N PRO A 67 7.89 -7.77 10.30
CA PRO A 67 7.55 -6.74 9.32
C PRO A 67 8.74 -5.88 8.92
N GLU A 68 9.63 -5.57 9.85
CA GLU A 68 10.84 -4.79 9.56
C GLU A 68 11.78 -5.53 8.63
N GLU A 69 11.90 -6.85 8.79
CA GLU A 69 12.74 -7.67 7.91
C GLU A 69 12.15 -7.72 6.50
N VAL A 70 10.83 -7.81 6.39
CA VAL A 70 10.14 -7.81 5.09
C VAL A 70 10.32 -6.46 4.40
N ASP A 71 10.16 -5.36 5.13
CA ASP A 71 10.38 -4.01 4.57
C ASP A 71 11.82 -3.86 4.06
N ALA A 72 12.81 -4.31 4.84
CA ALA A 72 14.20 -4.24 4.44
C ALA A 72 14.47 -5.06 3.18
N PHE A 73 13.82 -6.21 3.07
CA PHE A 73 13.93 -7.05 1.88
C PHE A 73 13.40 -6.32 0.64
N PHE A 74 12.22 -5.70 0.75
CA PHE A 74 11.65 -4.96 -0.37
C PHE A 74 12.53 -3.78 -0.77
N GLU A 75 13.06 -3.05 0.19
CA GLU A 75 13.96 -1.92 -0.09
C GLU A 75 15.23 -2.37 -0.80
N LYS A 76 15.75 -3.53 -0.42
CA LYS A 76 16.94 -4.08 -1.03
C LYS A 76 16.68 -4.55 -2.47
N LYS A 77 15.55 -5.21 -2.70
CA LYS A 77 15.21 -5.77 -4.01
C LYS A 77 14.68 -4.73 -4.98
N ILE A 78 14.04 -3.70 -4.46
CA ILE A 78 13.44 -2.63 -5.27
C ILE A 78 14.06 -1.31 -4.81
N PRO A 79 15.17 -0.86 -5.44
CA PRO A 79 15.77 0.42 -5.08
C PRO A 79 14.75 1.55 -5.20
N GLY A 80 14.67 2.40 -4.17
CA GLY A 80 13.67 3.45 -4.12
C GLY A 80 12.26 2.94 -3.86
N TYR A 81 12.13 1.86 -3.08
CA TYR A 81 10.85 1.24 -2.81
C TYR A 81 9.81 2.22 -2.27
N ASP A 82 10.22 3.15 -1.40
CA ASP A 82 9.32 4.16 -0.86
C ASP A 82 8.72 5.04 -1.97
N VAL A 83 9.53 5.42 -2.95
CA VAL A 83 9.07 6.19 -4.11
C VAL A 83 8.14 5.33 -4.97
N PHE A 84 8.48 4.05 -5.14
CA PHE A 84 7.65 3.11 -5.90
C PHE A 84 6.26 2.98 -5.27
N VAL A 85 6.20 2.75 -3.95
CA VAL A 85 4.93 2.65 -3.22
C VAL A 85 4.13 3.94 -3.35
N ARG A 86 4.79 5.08 -3.23
CA ARG A 86 4.13 6.38 -3.39
C ARG A 86 3.48 6.52 -4.77
N GLY A 87 4.18 6.07 -5.80
CA GLY A 87 3.64 6.08 -7.16
C GLY A 87 2.39 5.22 -7.29
N VAL A 88 2.39 4.04 -6.66
CA VAL A 88 1.23 3.15 -6.69
C VAL A 88 0.02 3.79 -5.99
N VAL A 89 0.26 4.42 -4.85
CA VAL A 89 -0.80 5.13 -4.11
C VAL A 89 -1.36 6.27 -4.93
N ASP A 90 -0.50 7.03 -5.59
CA ASP A 90 -0.93 8.15 -6.43
C ASP A 90 -1.78 7.68 -7.61
N GLU A 91 -1.40 6.58 -8.25
CA GLU A 91 -2.20 5.97 -9.31
C GLU A 91 -3.55 5.49 -8.79
N PHE A 92 -3.57 4.89 -7.61
CA PHE A 92 -4.80 4.43 -6.98
C PHE A 92 -5.76 5.61 -6.76
N LYS A 93 -5.27 6.71 -6.20
CA LYS A 93 -6.08 7.90 -5.97
C LYS A 93 -6.61 8.48 -7.28
N GLU A 94 -5.77 8.53 -8.30
CA GLU A 94 -6.17 9.04 -9.61
C GLU A 94 -7.29 8.21 -10.23
N GLU A 95 -7.16 6.88 -10.18
CA GLU A 95 -8.18 5.99 -10.72
C GLU A 95 -9.50 6.11 -9.97
N MET A 96 -9.44 6.20 -8.64
CA MET A 96 -10.63 6.36 -7.84
C MET A 96 -11.32 7.69 -8.12
N THR A 97 -10.54 8.75 -8.30
CA THR A 97 -11.07 10.08 -8.61
C THR A 97 -11.75 10.09 -9.98
N LYS A 98 -11.18 9.39 -10.97
CA LYS A 98 -11.79 9.29 -12.30
C LYS A 98 -13.12 8.56 -12.27
N GLY A 99 -13.32 7.65 -11.33
CA GLY A 99 -14.56 6.92 -11.17
C GLY A 99 -15.70 7.74 -10.56
N LEU A 100 -15.39 8.91 -10.06
CA LEU A 100 -16.37 9.81 -9.50
C LEU A 100 -16.94 10.71 -10.59
#